data_901a190de290c4024aa80ce3d721a0a5
#
_entry.id   901a190de290c4024aa80ce3d721a0a5
#
_cell.length_a   1.000
_cell.length_b   1.000
_cell.length_c   1.000
_cell.angle_alpha   90.00
_cell.angle_beta   90.00
_cell.angle_gamma   90.00
#
_symmetry.space_group_name_H-M   'P 1'
#
loop_
_entity.id
_entity.type
_entity.pdbx_description
1 polymer ?
#
loop_
_entity_poly.entity_id
_entity_poly.type
_entity_poly.pdbx_seq_one_letter_code
_entity_poly.pdbx_strand_id
1 'polypeptide(L)'
;MKKYLSMLPILATLSLVLGGCIINISTGGSNTPQCTSNCAAGSGAQGARVYVEPDDGEQIITGAIKGARKSVWLEIYILSDRNVIRALEDAANNGIDVRVMLEPHPFGGGSSPSKTIDQLKAAGVRAQYTSPDFALTHEKGMIIDGSTAYIMTSNFSRSALGGSSGSSGFRNREYGIIDTNAQDVQAVISIFNADWNHTTAQFNDPNLVVSPVNSRSDFSTLIGSARQTLLVEAEEMNDSSTEQALVNAAQRGVHVEVILPAPSGSSGGSNSQGIGTIKQGGVQVREDSQLYMHAKIIVVDGVKAFVGSENISSQSLDQNRELGIIVSDATVLNRLQSTFQTDWGVSQGV
;
A
#
# COMPACT_ATOMS: atom_id res chain seq x y z
N MET A 1 65.43 48.88 2.85
CA MET A 1 63.99 48.93 2.78
C MET A 1 63.47 47.73 1.98
N LYS A 2 63.07 46.66 2.65
CA LYS A 2 62.55 45.46 2.04
C LYS A 2 61.02 45.46 2.21
N LYS A 3 60.28 45.46 1.06
CA LYS A 3 58.83 45.33 1.00
C LYS A 3 58.48 43.84 1.06
N TYR A 4 57.69 43.44 2.09
CA TYR A 4 57.06 42.12 2.14
C TYR A 4 55.73 42.18 1.43
N LEU A 5 55.60 41.30 0.41
CA LEU A 5 54.33 41.06 -0.28
C LEU A 5 53.66 39.84 0.37
N SER A 6 52.48 40.04 0.97
CA SER A 6 51.72 38.95 1.57
C SER A 6 50.83 38.28 0.48
N MET A 7 51.10 37.00 0.23
CA MET A 7 50.19 36.13 -0.54
C MET A 7 49.08 35.60 0.37
N LEU A 8 47.84 35.88 0.02
CA LEU A 8 46.67 35.16 0.54
C LEU A 8 46.48 33.84 -0.25
N PRO A 9 46.20 32.73 0.41
CA PRO A 9 45.80 31.52 -0.31
C PRO A 9 44.31 31.59 -0.68
N ILE A 10 44.02 31.36 -1.94
CA ILE A 10 42.68 31.16 -2.46
C ILE A 10 42.29 29.73 -2.10
N LEU A 11 41.29 29.61 -1.18
CA LEU A 11 40.60 28.33 -0.90
C LEU A 11 39.61 28.07 -2.02
N ALA A 12 39.92 27.13 -2.90
CA ALA A 12 38.91 26.60 -3.85
C ALA A 12 38.03 25.58 -3.14
N THR A 13 36.78 25.95 -2.90
CA THR A 13 35.77 25.00 -2.41
C THR A 13 35.23 24.21 -3.60
N LEU A 14 35.57 22.93 -3.64
CA LEU A 14 34.99 21.95 -4.58
C LEU A 14 33.63 21.54 -4.00
N SER A 15 32.53 22.04 -4.57
CA SER A 15 31.18 21.63 -4.20
C SER A 15 30.84 20.34 -4.93
N LEU A 16 30.90 19.21 -4.23
CA LEU A 16 30.29 17.96 -4.67
C LEU A 16 28.79 18.06 -4.43
N VAL A 17 27.99 18.14 -5.47
CA VAL A 17 26.54 18.01 -5.39
C VAL A 17 26.22 16.52 -5.38
N LEU A 18 26.11 15.93 -4.20
CA LEU A 18 25.43 14.66 -3.99
C LEU A 18 23.99 15.03 -3.63
N GLY A 19 23.02 14.56 -4.41
CA GLY A 19 21.60 14.68 -4.09
C GLY A 19 21.29 13.93 -2.78
N GLY A 20 21.25 14.68 -1.69
CA GLY A 20 20.92 14.20 -0.35
C GLY A 20 20.59 15.40 0.53
N CYS A 21 19.66 15.28 1.43
CA CYS A 21 19.16 16.32 2.33
C CYS A 21 20.31 17.08 3.01
N ILE A 22 20.34 18.39 2.85
CA ILE A 22 21.22 19.27 3.63
C ILE A 22 20.56 19.50 5.00
N ILE A 23 21.19 18.99 6.04
CA ILE A 23 20.81 19.27 7.44
C ILE A 23 21.53 20.54 7.86
N ASN A 24 20.80 21.65 8.00
CA ASN A 24 21.31 22.85 8.67
C ASN A 24 21.11 22.73 10.18
N ILE A 25 22.21 22.56 10.91
CA ILE A 25 22.19 22.57 12.38
C ILE A 25 22.30 24.04 12.83
N SER A 26 21.18 24.59 13.30
CA SER A 26 21.15 25.86 14.03
C SER A 26 21.30 25.57 15.53
N THR A 27 22.33 26.12 16.17
CA THR A 27 22.56 26.02 17.60
C THR A 27 21.65 27.00 18.33
N GLY A 28 20.53 26.51 18.88
CA GLY A 28 19.66 27.27 19.75
C GLY A 28 18.20 26.88 19.72
N GLY A 29 17.77 25.98 20.63
CA GLY A 29 16.39 25.83 21.04
C GLY A 29 15.52 24.88 20.26
N SER A 30 15.11 23.77 20.89
CA SER A 30 14.13 22.73 20.51
C SER A 30 14.47 21.91 19.26
N ASN A 31 14.97 20.68 19.50
CA ASN A 31 15.23 19.65 18.49
C ASN A 31 13.91 19.03 17.97
N THR A 32 13.25 19.69 17.07
CA THR A 32 12.34 19.02 16.11
C THR A 32 12.99 19.14 14.74
N PRO A 33 13.22 18.03 14.01
CA PRO A 33 13.69 18.10 12.63
C PRO A 33 12.61 18.77 11.77
N GLN A 34 12.81 20.03 11.40
CA GLN A 34 12.00 20.67 10.38
C GLN A 34 12.56 20.27 9.01
N CYS A 35 11.79 19.48 8.30
CA CYS A 35 12.03 19.21 6.88
C CYS A 35 11.69 20.49 6.10
N THR A 36 12.70 21.27 5.70
CA THR A 36 12.51 22.43 4.84
C THR A 36 12.25 21.98 3.39
N SER A 37 11.05 22.17 2.91
CA SER A 37 10.58 22.29 1.51
C SER A 37 11.42 21.57 0.44
N ASN A 38 11.33 20.26 0.37
CA ASN A 38 11.43 19.38 -0.79
C ASN A 38 11.43 17.90 -0.38
N CYS A 39 10.65 17.54 0.65
CA CYS A 39 10.19 16.16 0.80
C CYS A 39 9.05 15.98 -0.21
N ALA A 40 9.40 15.94 -1.51
CA ALA A 40 8.48 15.44 -2.50
C ALA A 40 8.22 13.98 -2.13
N ALA A 41 6.96 13.59 -1.98
CA ALA A 41 6.59 12.19 -2.13
C ALA A 41 7.37 11.64 -3.32
N GLY A 42 7.98 10.46 -3.20
CA GLY A 42 8.90 9.90 -4.19
C GLY A 42 8.44 10.12 -5.62
N SER A 43 9.34 10.09 -6.58
CA SER A 43 8.99 10.25 -8.00
C SER A 43 7.89 9.26 -8.45
N GLY A 44 7.66 8.21 -7.67
CA GLY A 44 6.79 7.08 -7.95
C GLY A 44 7.50 5.99 -8.77
N ALA A 45 7.20 4.74 -8.49
CA ALA A 45 7.75 3.59 -9.21
C ALA A 45 7.36 3.62 -10.68
N GLN A 46 8.29 3.22 -11.55
CA GLN A 46 8.13 3.13 -12.99
C GLN A 46 8.36 1.70 -13.47
N GLY A 47 7.75 1.32 -14.59
CA GLY A 47 7.86 -0.03 -15.14
C GLY A 47 7.06 -1.09 -14.38
N ALA A 48 6.22 -0.65 -13.44
CA ALA A 48 5.29 -1.50 -12.72
C ALA A 48 4.10 -1.91 -13.61
N ARG A 49 3.41 -2.97 -13.22
CA ARG A 49 2.14 -3.39 -13.81
C ARG A 49 1.06 -3.41 -12.73
N VAL A 50 -0.18 -3.24 -13.12
CA VAL A 50 -1.33 -3.33 -12.24
C VAL A 50 -2.25 -4.46 -12.68
N TYR A 51 -2.83 -5.17 -11.73
CA TYR A 51 -4.00 -6.01 -11.96
C TYR A 51 -5.18 -5.49 -11.13
N VAL A 52 -6.38 -5.81 -11.57
CA VAL A 52 -7.64 -5.31 -11.00
C VAL A 52 -8.61 -6.47 -10.85
N GLU A 53 -9.10 -6.70 -9.65
CA GLU A 53 -10.15 -7.68 -9.41
C GLU A 53 -11.54 -7.02 -9.37
N PRO A 54 -12.55 -7.69 -9.84
CA PRO A 54 -12.62 -9.09 -10.27
C PRO A 54 -12.27 -9.36 -11.76
N ASP A 55 -11.72 -8.38 -12.46
CA ASP A 55 -11.58 -8.39 -13.92
C ASP A 55 -10.47 -9.36 -14.39
N ASP A 56 -9.33 -9.36 -13.69
CA ASP A 56 -8.13 -10.13 -14.09
C ASP A 56 -8.09 -11.55 -13.48
N GLY A 57 -8.74 -11.77 -12.33
CA GLY A 57 -8.97 -13.09 -11.71
C GLY A 57 -7.76 -13.73 -11.05
N GLU A 58 -7.99 -14.77 -10.25
CA GLU A 58 -7.00 -15.43 -9.37
C GLU A 58 -5.76 -15.98 -10.10
N GLN A 59 -5.82 -16.18 -11.41
CA GLN A 59 -4.68 -16.71 -12.18
C GLN A 59 -3.46 -15.78 -12.17
N ILE A 60 -3.63 -14.50 -11.88
CA ILE A 60 -2.50 -13.58 -11.71
C ILE A 60 -1.63 -14.03 -10.52
N ILE A 61 -2.25 -14.42 -9.42
CA ILE A 61 -1.56 -14.86 -8.20
C ILE A 61 -1.13 -16.33 -8.32
N THR A 62 -2.06 -17.21 -8.67
CA THR A 62 -1.76 -18.65 -8.77
C THR A 62 -0.75 -18.94 -9.88
N GLY A 63 -0.80 -18.18 -10.98
CA GLY A 63 0.18 -18.27 -12.07
C GLY A 63 1.57 -17.80 -11.65
N ALA A 64 1.67 -16.72 -10.86
CA ALA A 64 2.95 -16.25 -10.32
C ALA A 64 3.59 -17.28 -9.40
N ILE A 65 2.81 -17.86 -8.47
CA ILE A 65 3.30 -18.90 -7.55
C ILE A 65 3.78 -20.14 -8.34
N LYS A 66 2.98 -20.62 -9.29
CA LYS A 66 3.35 -21.77 -10.13
C LYS A 66 4.55 -21.51 -11.04
N GLY A 67 4.76 -20.25 -11.41
CA GLY A 67 5.89 -19.83 -12.24
C GLY A 67 7.21 -19.62 -11.49
N ALA A 68 7.17 -19.61 -10.16
CA ALA A 68 8.33 -19.40 -9.31
C ALA A 68 9.39 -20.50 -9.52
N ARG A 69 10.66 -20.10 -9.50
CA ARG A 69 11.82 -20.99 -9.74
C ARG A 69 12.77 -21.09 -8.55
N LYS A 70 12.69 -20.15 -7.62
CA LYS A 70 13.59 -20.08 -6.46
C LYS A 70 12.82 -19.94 -5.16
N SER A 71 11.90 -18.95 -5.09
CA SER A 71 11.22 -18.63 -3.84
C SER A 71 9.85 -18.00 -4.05
N VAL A 72 8.95 -18.25 -3.08
CA VAL A 72 7.68 -17.53 -2.88
C VAL A 72 7.60 -17.12 -1.42
N TRP A 73 7.65 -15.83 -1.13
CA TRP A 73 7.53 -15.30 0.22
C TRP A 73 6.26 -14.47 0.30
N LEU A 74 5.40 -14.79 1.25
CA LEU A 74 4.07 -14.22 1.40
C LEU A 74 3.86 -13.75 2.84
N GLU A 75 3.51 -12.49 3.01
CA GLU A 75 2.94 -11.95 4.24
C GLU A 75 1.53 -11.46 3.95
N ILE A 76 0.55 -12.00 4.68
CA ILE A 76 -0.84 -11.72 4.33
C ILE A 76 -1.78 -11.84 5.53
N TYR A 77 -2.76 -10.92 5.56
CA TYR A 77 -3.79 -10.86 6.59
C TYR A 77 -4.73 -12.08 6.57
N ILE A 78 -5.28 -12.44 5.39
CA ILE A 78 -6.16 -13.60 5.22
C ILE A 78 -5.71 -14.46 4.05
N LEU A 79 -5.49 -15.76 4.32
CA LEU A 79 -5.24 -16.80 3.32
C LEU A 79 -6.28 -17.91 3.49
N SER A 80 -7.30 -17.92 2.63
CA SER A 80 -8.39 -18.90 2.67
C SER A 80 -8.74 -19.49 1.29
N ASP A 81 -8.19 -18.94 0.21
CA ASP A 81 -8.40 -19.48 -1.13
C ASP A 81 -7.66 -20.79 -1.31
N ARG A 82 -8.41 -21.83 -1.71
CA ARG A 82 -7.89 -23.20 -1.80
C ARG A 82 -6.93 -23.39 -2.97
N ASN A 83 -7.08 -22.61 -4.05
CA ASN A 83 -6.22 -22.73 -5.23
C ASN A 83 -4.86 -22.09 -4.95
N VAL A 84 -4.85 -20.98 -4.21
CA VAL A 84 -3.62 -20.34 -3.75
C VAL A 84 -2.89 -21.24 -2.75
N ILE A 85 -3.60 -21.77 -1.74
CA ILE A 85 -3.00 -22.69 -0.74
C ILE A 85 -2.36 -23.90 -1.47
N ARG A 86 -3.09 -24.52 -2.39
CA ARG A 86 -2.56 -25.65 -3.19
C ARG A 86 -1.34 -25.23 -4.04
N ALA A 87 -1.35 -24.05 -4.63
CA ALA A 87 -0.21 -23.57 -5.43
C ALA A 87 1.05 -23.37 -4.56
N LEU A 88 0.90 -22.89 -3.31
CA LEU A 88 2.00 -22.78 -2.35
C LEU A 88 2.53 -24.16 -1.93
N GLU A 89 1.63 -25.12 -1.66
CA GLU A 89 1.99 -26.50 -1.34
C GLU A 89 2.74 -27.17 -2.47
N ASP A 90 2.23 -27.05 -3.73
CA ASP A 90 2.85 -27.60 -4.92
C ASP A 90 4.23 -26.99 -5.16
N ALA A 91 4.38 -25.67 -4.96
CA ALA A 91 5.67 -25.00 -5.08
C ALA A 91 6.70 -25.55 -4.08
N ALA A 92 6.31 -25.71 -2.79
CA ALA A 92 7.18 -26.28 -1.76
C ALA A 92 7.56 -27.73 -2.07
N ASN A 93 6.60 -28.56 -2.50
CA ASN A 93 6.84 -29.94 -2.92
C ASN A 93 7.80 -30.04 -4.11
N ASN A 94 7.86 -29.02 -4.96
CA ASN A 94 8.80 -28.90 -6.09
C ASN A 94 10.15 -28.29 -5.70
N GLY A 95 10.42 -28.09 -4.40
CA GLY A 95 11.70 -27.62 -3.90
C GLY A 95 11.90 -26.10 -3.94
N ILE A 96 10.83 -25.33 -4.16
CA ILE A 96 10.85 -23.87 -4.07
C ILE A 96 10.90 -23.44 -2.58
N ASP A 97 11.67 -22.41 -2.24
CA ASP A 97 11.69 -21.83 -0.89
C ASP A 97 10.39 -21.06 -0.64
N VAL A 98 9.39 -21.71 -0.07
CA VAL A 98 8.10 -21.08 0.26
C VAL A 98 8.07 -20.68 1.73
N ARG A 99 7.85 -19.36 1.97
CA ARG A 99 7.67 -18.79 3.31
C ARG A 99 6.34 -18.07 3.38
N VAL A 100 5.59 -18.31 4.44
CA VAL A 100 4.27 -17.69 4.64
C VAL A 100 4.14 -17.17 6.07
N MET A 101 3.77 -15.91 6.20
CA MET A 101 3.34 -15.30 7.47
C MET A 101 1.84 -14.99 7.41
N LEU A 102 1.10 -15.37 8.45
CA LEU A 102 -0.33 -15.12 8.57
C LEU A 102 -0.65 -14.37 9.86
N GLU A 103 -1.55 -13.40 9.76
CA GLU A 103 -2.13 -12.76 10.95
C GLU A 103 -2.83 -13.79 11.84
N PRO A 104 -2.47 -13.88 13.15
CA PRO A 104 -3.06 -14.88 14.05
C PRO A 104 -4.53 -14.62 14.38
N HIS A 105 -4.98 -13.34 14.33
CA HIS A 105 -6.30 -12.90 14.80
C HIS A 105 -7.04 -12.06 13.77
N PRO A 106 -7.24 -12.54 12.52
CA PRO A 106 -7.92 -11.73 11.52
C PRO A 106 -9.37 -11.49 11.91
N PHE A 107 -9.82 -10.24 11.71
CA PHE A 107 -11.21 -9.88 11.97
C PHE A 107 -12.14 -10.59 10.97
N GLY A 108 -13.36 -10.92 11.41
CA GLY A 108 -14.37 -11.52 10.51
C GLY A 108 -14.39 -13.06 10.47
N GLY A 109 -13.51 -13.76 11.17
CA GLY A 109 -13.63 -15.15 11.61
C GLY A 109 -13.83 -16.25 10.56
N GLY A 110 -13.75 -15.98 9.28
CA GLY A 110 -13.96 -16.98 8.21
C GLY A 110 -12.76 -17.86 7.92
N SER A 111 -11.59 -17.55 8.46
CA SER A 111 -10.36 -18.32 8.30
C SER A 111 -9.92 -18.91 9.64
N SER A 112 -9.25 -20.04 9.58
CA SER A 112 -8.57 -20.62 10.74
C SER A 112 -7.07 -20.58 10.48
N PRO A 113 -6.36 -19.47 10.83
CA PRO A 113 -4.94 -19.32 10.50
C PRO A 113 -4.10 -20.49 11.01
N SER A 114 -4.40 -21.03 12.19
CA SER A 114 -3.69 -22.18 12.75
C SER A 114 -3.81 -23.42 11.85
N LYS A 115 -5.01 -23.76 11.37
CA LYS A 115 -5.20 -24.91 10.46
C LYS A 115 -4.49 -24.68 9.14
N THR A 116 -4.53 -23.48 8.59
CA THR A 116 -3.82 -23.14 7.35
C THR A 116 -2.31 -23.26 7.54
N ILE A 117 -1.76 -22.77 8.66
CA ILE A 117 -0.33 -22.93 8.99
C ILE A 117 0.05 -24.40 9.11
N ASP A 118 -0.75 -25.21 9.83
CA ASP A 118 -0.48 -26.64 9.99
C ASP A 118 -0.52 -27.38 8.65
N GLN A 119 -1.49 -27.05 7.79
CA GLN A 119 -1.61 -27.60 6.44
C GLN A 119 -0.39 -27.26 5.58
N LEU A 120 0.01 -25.99 5.54
CA LEU A 120 1.18 -25.52 4.79
C LEU A 120 2.46 -26.19 5.30
N LYS A 121 2.65 -26.27 6.60
CA LYS A 121 3.82 -26.96 7.21
C LYS A 121 3.88 -28.43 6.83
N ALA A 122 2.74 -29.13 6.80
CA ALA A 122 2.67 -30.53 6.40
C ALA A 122 3.11 -30.76 4.95
N ALA A 123 2.97 -29.73 4.08
CA ALA A 123 3.44 -29.73 2.70
C ALA A 123 4.88 -29.20 2.53
N GLY A 124 5.61 -28.92 3.61
CA GLY A 124 7.00 -28.45 3.55
C GLY A 124 7.15 -26.93 3.41
N VAL A 125 6.06 -26.16 3.48
CA VAL A 125 6.12 -24.69 3.53
C VAL A 125 6.65 -24.23 4.87
N ARG A 126 7.56 -23.27 4.91
CA ARG A 126 7.93 -22.57 6.13
C ARG A 126 6.84 -21.56 6.47
N ALA A 127 5.99 -21.85 7.43
CA ALA A 127 4.86 -21.00 7.80
C ALA A 127 4.91 -20.62 9.27
N GLN A 128 4.56 -19.37 9.58
CA GLN A 128 4.48 -18.86 10.96
C GLN A 128 3.43 -17.75 11.07
N TYR A 129 3.17 -17.30 12.29
CA TYR A 129 2.41 -16.08 12.51
C TYR A 129 3.27 -14.85 12.25
N THR A 130 2.61 -13.75 11.93
CA THR A 130 3.22 -12.42 11.78
C THR A 130 3.78 -11.89 13.10
N SER A 131 4.54 -10.80 13.02
CA SER A 131 5.13 -10.17 14.20
C SER A 131 4.06 -9.68 15.19
N PRO A 132 4.22 -9.96 16.50
CA PRO A 132 3.33 -9.45 17.55
C PRO A 132 3.59 -7.98 17.89
N ASP A 133 4.54 -7.31 17.25
CA ASP A 133 4.94 -5.93 17.55
C ASP A 133 3.93 -4.89 17.05
N PHE A 134 2.99 -5.31 16.19
CA PHE A 134 1.95 -4.46 15.63
C PHE A 134 0.58 -4.79 16.23
N ALA A 135 -0.35 -3.83 16.16
CA ALA A 135 -1.72 -4.10 16.59
C ALA A 135 -2.34 -5.29 15.83
N LEU A 136 -2.05 -5.36 14.54
CA LEU A 136 -2.21 -6.54 13.68
C LEU A 136 -1.37 -6.34 12.40
N THR A 137 -1.09 -7.43 11.70
CA THR A 137 -0.52 -7.36 10.36
C THR A 137 -1.65 -7.40 9.33
N HIS A 138 -1.91 -6.25 8.71
CA HIS A 138 -2.92 -6.14 7.64
C HIS A 138 -2.28 -6.05 6.25
N GLU A 139 -0.98 -6.19 6.16
CA GLU A 139 -0.21 -6.28 4.92
C GLU A 139 -0.70 -7.39 3.99
N LYS A 140 -0.57 -7.17 2.68
CA LYS A 140 -0.82 -8.14 1.62
C LYS A 140 0.33 -8.01 0.62
N GLY A 141 1.46 -8.62 0.99
CA GLY A 141 2.72 -8.59 0.24
C GLY A 141 3.16 -9.98 -0.20
N MET A 142 3.62 -10.13 -1.46
CA MET A 142 4.22 -11.36 -1.95
C MET A 142 5.47 -11.06 -2.78
N ILE A 143 6.53 -11.85 -2.57
CA ILE A 143 7.78 -11.73 -3.31
C ILE A 143 8.04 -13.03 -4.07
N ILE A 144 8.26 -12.94 -5.38
CA ILE A 144 8.58 -14.06 -6.25
C ILE A 144 10.05 -13.97 -6.68
N ASP A 145 10.79 -15.06 -6.42
CA ASP A 145 12.19 -15.28 -6.84
C ASP A 145 13.17 -14.18 -6.40
N GLY A 146 12.80 -13.36 -5.43
CA GLY A 146 13.57 -12.21 -4.95
C GLY A 146 13.73 -11.10 -5.98
N SER A 147 12.89 -11.06 -7.01
CA SER A 147 12.98 -10.13 -8.14
C SER A 147 11.66 -9.47 -8.54
N THR A 148 10.56 -9.89 -7.96
CA THR A 148 9.24 -9.33 -8.25
C THR A 148 8.46 -9.20 -6.95
N ALA A 149 8.00 -8.01 -6.63
CA ALA A 149 7.11 -7.73 -5.51
C ALA A 149 5.66 -7.56 -5.99
N TYR A 150 4.74 -8.14 -5.26
CA TYR A 150 3.30 -7.95 -5.37
C TYR A 150 2.84 -7.17 -4.15
N ILE A 151 2.37 -5.95 -4.33
CA ILE A 151 1.86 -5.07 -3.27
C ILE A 151 0.39 -4.85 -3.54
N MET A 152 -0.48 -5.30 -2.63
CA MET A 152 -1.87 -5.56 -2.95
C MET A 152 -2.84 -4.96 -1.94
N THR A 153 -4.06 -4.66 -2.42
CA THR A 153 -5.19 -4.40 -1.52
C THR A 153 -5.86 -5.71 -1.08
N SER A 154 -5.70 -6.76 -1.89
CA SER A 154 -6.45 -8.01 -1.82
C SER A 154 -5.91 -9.01 -0.79
N ASN A 155 -6.81 -9.53 0.03
CA ASN A 155 -6.59 -10.79 0.71
C ASN A 155 -6.56 -11.97 -0.29
N PHE A 156 -6.04 -13.11 0.12
CA PHE A 156 -6.18 -14.34 -0.67
C PHE A 156 -7.41 -15.13 -0.21
N SER A 157 -8.57 -14.56 -0.52
CA SER A 157 -9.88 -15.15 -0.33
C SER A 157 -10.63 -15.21 -1.67
N ARG A 158 -11.64 -16.06 -1.78
CA ARG A 158 -12.39 -16.24 -3.03
C ARG A 158 -12.97 -14.93 -3.56
N SER A 159 -13.58 -14.10 -2.70
CA SER A 159 -14.18 -12.82 -3.12
C SER A 159 -13.16 -11.77 -3.53
N ALA A 160 -11.97 -11.79 -2.92
CA ALA A 160 -10.90 -10.86 -3.22
C ALA A 160 -10.12 -11.24 -4.50
N LEU A 161 -10.22 -12.50 -4.96
CA LEU A 161 -9.58 -13.01 -6.18
C LEU A 161 -10.58 -13.26 -7.31
N GLY A 162 -11.60 -12.42 -7.43
CA GLY A 162 -12.55 -12.42 -8.53
C GLY A 162 -13.67 -13.45 -8.46
N GLY A 163 -13.66 -14.36 -7.49
CA GLY A 163 -14.73 -15.33 -7.26
C GLY A 163 -15.87 -14.75 -6.43
N SER A 164 -17.08 -15.33 -6.56
CA SER A 164 -18.20 -14.94 -5.70
C SER A 164 -18.13 -15.60 -4.33
N SER A 165 -18.41 -14.85 -3.25
CA SER A 165 -18.47 -15.39 -1.89
C SER A 165 -19.91 -15.60 -1.43
N GLY A 166 -20.16 -16.78 -0.83
CA GLY A 166 -21.42 -17.12 -0.16
C GLY A 166 -22.67 -16.99 -1.01
N SER A 167 -23.82 -16.89 -0.36
CA SER A 167 -25.13 -16.71 -1.01
C SER A 167 -25.37 -15.28 -1.52
N SER A 168 -24.62 -14.30 -1.04
CA SER A 168 -24.72 -12.90 -1.48
C SER A 168 -24.11 -12.67 -2.87
N GLY A 169 -23.23 -13.55 -3.33
CA GLY A 169 -22.57 -13.41 -4.64
C GLY A 169 -21.58 -12.25 -4.73
N PHE A 170 -21.31 -11.55 -3.63
CA PHE A 170 -20.40 -10.40 -3.65
C PHE A 170 -18.98 -10.78 -4.08
N ARG A 171 -18.41 -9.93 -4.94
CA ARG A 171 -17.01 -9.89 -5.31
C ARG A 171 -16.44 -8.56 -4.87
N ASN A 172 -15.16 -8.54 -4.57
CA ASN A 172 -14.50 -7.30 -4.18
C ASN A 172 -13.97 -6.54 -5.40
N ARG A 173 -13.90 -5.20 -5.28
CA ARG A 173 -12.98 -4.39 -6.06
C ARG A 173 -11.64 -4.36 -5.33
N GLU A 174 -10.58 -4.83 -6.01
CA GLU A 174 -9.22 -4.91 -5.48
C GLU A 174 -8.21 -4.50 -6.54
N TYR A 175 -7.03 -4.12 -6.08
CA TYR A 175 -5.89 -3.79 -6.94
C TYR A 175 -4.60 -4.43 -6.43
N GLY A 176 -3.66 -4.68 -7.34
CA GLY A 176 -2.32 -5.07 -6.95
C GLY A 176 -1.29 -4.56 -7.94
N ILE A 177 -0.21 -4.05 -7.41
CA ILE A 177 0.96 -3.63 -8.18
C ILE A 177 1.94 -4.79 -8.26
N ILE A 178 2.42 -5.08 -9.46
CA ILE A 178 3.48 -6.03 -9.75
C ILE A 178 4.70 -5.20 -10.12
N ASP A 179 5.64 -5.15 -9.20
CA ASP A 179 6.83 -4.33 -9.34
C ASP A 179 8.09 -5.19 -9.52
N THR A 180 8.96 -4.77 -10.43
CA THR A 180 10.25 -5.41 -10.72
C THR A 180 11.43 -4.46 -10.56
N ASN A 181 11.20 -3.25 -10.05
CA ASN A 181 12.27 -2.33 -9.70
C ASN A 181 13.14 -2.94 -8.60
N ALA A 182 14.42 -3.07 -8.86
CA ALA A 182 15.32 -3.78 -7.95
C ALA A 182 15.45 -3.09 -6.57
N GLN A 183 15.34 -1.75 -6.51
CA GLN A 183 15.41 -1.01 -5.25
C GLN A 183 14.15 -1.25 -4.41
N ASP A 184 12.96 -1.08 -5.02
CA ASP A 184 11.67 -1.28 -4.36
C ASP A 184 11.56 -2.74 -3.88
N VAL A 185 11.90 -3.71 -4.74
CA VAL A 185 11.90 -5.15 -4.38
C VAL A 185 12.84 -5.45 -3.21
N GLN A 186 14.05 -4.88 -3.17
CA GLN A 186 14.98 -5.09 -2.06
C GLN A 186 14.47 -4.47 -0.76
N ALA A 187 13.78 -3.34 -0.82
CA ALA A 187 13.16 -2.74 0.35
C ALA A 187 12.01 -3.62 0.88
N VAL A 188 11.15 -4.16 0.00
CA VAL A 188 10.09 -5.13 0.38
C VAL A 188 10.70 -6.40 0.99
N ILE A 189 11.81 -6.93 0.43
CA ILE A 189 12.55 -8.06 1.00
C ILE A 189 13.09 -7.74 2.40
N SER A 190 13.60 -6.53 2.62
CA SER A 190 14.09 -6.09 3.93
C SER A 190 12.97 -6.05 4.97
N ILE A 191 11.80 -5.54 4.58
CA ILE A 191 10.59 -5.50 5.43
C ILE A 191 10.15 -6.92 5.78
N PHE A 192 9.95 -7.78 4.78
CA PHE A 192 9.56 -9.18 4.98
C PHE A 192 10.53 -9.92 5.92
N ASN A 193 11.85 -9.78 5.73
CA ASN A 193 12.84 -10.43 6.57
C ASN A 193 12.85 -9.90 8.01
N ALA A 194 12.58 -8.63 8.20
CA ALA A 194 12.46 -8.04 9.52
C ALA A 194 11.24 -8.61 10.27
N ASP A 195 10.09 -8.64 9.61
CA ASP A 195 8.85 -9.18 10.16
C ASP A 195 8.95 -10.70 10.40
N TRP A 196 9.61 -11.42 9.49
CA TRP A 196 9.91 -12.86 9.67
C TRP A 196 10.76 -13.17 10.91
N ASN A 197 11.72 -12.29 11.21
CA ASN A 197 12.66 -12.48 12.31
C ASN A 197 12.25 -11.69 13.58
N HIS A 198 11.10 -11.03 13.59
CA HIS A 198 10.64 -10.15 14.67
C HIS A 198 11.69 -9.09 15.04
N THR A 199 12.16 -8.37 14.03
CA THR A 199 13.14 -7.27 14.16
C THR A 199 12.61 -6.01 13.49
N THR A 200 13.24 -4.86 13.78
CA THR A 200 12.84 -3.60 13.14
C THR A 200 13.30 -3.55 11.69
N ALA A 201 12.37 -3.33 10.77
CA ALA A 201 12.67 -3.16 9.37
C ALA A 201 13.55 -1.91 9.14
N GLN A 202 14.59 -2.08 8.31
CA GLN A 202 15.44 -0.98 7.85
C GLN A 202 15.29 -0.89 6.33
N PHE A 203 14.68 0.17 5.87
CA PHE A 203 14.53 0.45 4.44
C PHE A 203 14.64 1.96 4.19
N ASN A 204 15.08 2.31 2.99
CA ASN A 204 15.14 3.70 2.53
C ASN A 204 14.68 3.72 1.08
N ASP A 205 13.37 3.62 0.91
CA ASP A 205 12.74 3.64 -0.40
C ASP A 205 11.63 4.69 -0.41
N PRO A 206 11.72 5.70 -1.31
CA PRO A 206 10.78 6.80 -1.36
C PRO A 206 9.43 6.43 -2.01
N ASN A 207 9.35 5.27 -2.65
CA ASN A 207 8.13 4.80 -3.29
C ASN A 207 7.27 3.96 -2.35
N LEU A 208 7.88 3.30 -1.36
CA LEU A 208 7.14 2.45 -0.43
C LEU A 208 6.45 3.26 0.68
N VAL A 209 5.20 2.93 0.89
CA VAL A 209 4.37 3.40 2.00
C VAL A 209 4.23 2.25 2.99
N VAL A 210 4.65 2.47 4.23
CA VAL A 210 4.74 1.39 5.23
C VAL A 210 4.18 1.87 6.57
N SER A 211 3.12 1.26 7.05
CA SER A 211 2.63 1.49 8.40
C SER A 211 3.40 0.62 9.43
N PRO A 212 3.62 1.17 10.62
CA PRO A 212 3.31 2.51 11.12
C PRO A 212 4.45 3.53 10.92
N VAL A 213 5.28 3.38 9.86
CA VAL A 213 6.55 4.13 9.71
C VAL A 213 6.34 5.49 9.02
N ASN A 214 5.80 5.49 7.79
CA ASN A 214 5.70 6.70 6.96
C ASN A 214 4.31 6.92 6.34
N SER A 215 3.38 5.97 6.42
CA SER A 215 2.08 6.02 5.73
C SER A 215 1.29 7.29 5.99
N ARG A 216 1.22 7.77 7.23
CA ARG A 216 0.51 9.00 7.56
C ARG A 216 1.12 10.23 6.88
N SER A 217 2.46 10.35 6.90
CA SER A 217 3.15 11.47 6.27
C SER A 217 3.02 11.43 4.75
N ASP A 218 3.08 10.23 4.17
CA ASP A 218 3.01 10.04 2.73
C ASP A 218 1.58 10.27 2.20
N PHE A 219 0.54 9.84 2.92
CA PHE A 219 -0.84 10.19 2.60
C PHE A 219 -1.06 11.70 2.63
N SER A 220 -0.60 12.36 3.69
CA SER A 220 -0.71 13.83 3.80
C SER A 220 0.00 14.55 2.65
N THR A 221 1.22 14.09 2.32
CA THR A 221 2.02 14.67 1.23
C THR A 221 1.38 14.42 -0.13
N LEU A 222 0.94 13.19 -0.39
CA LEU A 222 0.32 12.78 -1.66
C LEU A 222 -0.97 13.58 -1.91
N ILE A 223 -1.90 13.60 -0.95
CA ILE A 223 -3.17 14.34 -1.03
C ILE A 223 -2.92 15.85 -1.12
N GLY A 224 -1.97 16.35 -0.33
CA GLY A 224 -1.59 17.76 -0.34
C GLY A 224 -0.97 18.23 -1.68
N SER A 225 -0.41 17.30 -2.46
CA SER A 225 0.19 17.60 -3.77
C SER A 225 -0.83 17.83 -4.89
N ALA A 226 -2.08 17.38 -4.72
CA ALA A 226 -3.14 17.50 -5.72
C ALA A 226 -3.41 18.95 -6.13
N ARG A 227 -3.56 19.18 -7.46
CA ARG A 227 -3.81 20.49 -8.07
C ARG A 227 -5.07 20.53 -8.92
N GLN A 228 -5.48 19.42 -9.52
CA GLN A 228 -6.61 19.33 -10.45
C GLN A 228 -7.62 18.28 -10.01
N THR A 229 -7.18 17.04 -9.83
CA THR A 229 -8.06 15.90 -9.54
C THR A 229 -7.48 15.02 -8.42
N LEU A 230 -8.37 14.48 -7.61
CA LEU A 230 -8.04 13.52 -6.56
C LEU A 230 -9.12 12.44 -6.53
N LEU A 231 -8.78 11.23 -6.96
CA LEU A 231 -9.67 10.10 -7.05
C LEU A 231 -9.30 9.08 -5.98
N VAL A 232 -10.25 8.66 -5.17
CA VAL A 232 -10.03 7.76 -4.05
C VAL A 232 -11.04 6.61 -4.08
N GLU A 233 -10.55 5.37 -4.07
CA GLU A 233 -11.36 4.21 -3.71
C GLU A 233 -10.84 3.66 -2.38
N ALA A 234 -11.71 3.55 -1.40
CA ALA A 234 -11.34 3.13 -0.06
C ALA A 234 -12.41 2.23 0.57
N GLU A 235 -11.97 1.27 1.39
CA GLU A 235 -12.86 0.48 2.22
C GLU A 235 -13.35 1.27 3.44
N GLU A 236 -12.43 2.04 4.05
CA GLU A 236 -12.71 2.83 5.25
C GLU A 236 -12.47 4.33 5.02
N MET A 237 -13.28 5.15 5.68
CA MET A 237 -13.12 6.59 5.78
C MET A 237 -13.33 6.97 7.25
N ASN A 238 -12.29 6.79 8.06
CA ASN A 238 -12.34 6.89 9.52
C ASN A 238 -11.00 7.39 10.11
N ASP A 239 -10.35 8.32 9.39
CA ASP A 239 -9.17 9.05 9.89
C ASP A 239 -9.36 10.54 9.66
N SER A 240 -9.57 11.28 10.76
CA SER A 240 -9.89 12.70 10.72
C SER A 240 -8.81 13.56 10.02
N SER A 241 -7.55 13.16 10.09
CA SER A 241 -6.45 13.90 9.44
C SER A 241 -6.51 13.74 7.92
N THR A 242 -6.77 12.53 7.44
CA THR A 242 -6.94 12.25 6.00
C THR A 242 -8.23 12.86 5.46
N GLU A 243 -9.33 12.76 6.21
CA GLU A 243 -10.60 13.42 5.89
C GLU A 243 -10.39 14.93 5.72
N GLN A 244 -9.69 15.57 6.66
CA GLN A 244 -9.38 17.00 6.57
C GLN A 244 -8.46 17.34 5.41
N ALA A 245 -7.52 16.45 5.05
CA ALA A 245 -6.65 16.65 3.88
C ALA A 245 -7.47 16.63 2.58
N LEU A 246 -8.47 15.73 2.45
CA LEU A 246 -9.39 15.68 1.31
C LEU A 246 -10.25 16.96 1.24
N VAL A 247 -10.80 17.39 2.37
CA VAL A 247 -11.55 18.67 2.48
C VAL A 247 -10.69 19.85 2.05
N ASN A 248 -9.46 19.93 2.55
CA ASN A 248 -8.54 21.00 2.19
C ASN A 248 -8.19 20.99 0.70
N ALA A 249 -8.10 19.81 0.06
CA ALA A 249 -7.91 19.70 -1.37
C ALA A 249 -9.12 20.26 -2.13
N ALA A 250 -10.34 19.88 -1.76
CA ALA A 250 -11.57 20.39 -2.36
C ALA A 250 -11.69 21.92 -2.20
N GLN A 251 -11.36 22.44 -1.01
CA GLN A 251 -11.38 23.90 -0.74
C GLN A 251 -10.33 24.68 -1.56
N ARG A 252 -9.24 24.02 -1.98
CA ARG A 252 -8.27 24.61 -2.93
C ARG A 252 -8.76 24.60 -4.37
N GLY A 253 -9.93 24.03 -4.66
CA GLY A 253 -10.50 23.89 -6.00
C GLY A 253 -10.11 22.61 -6.72
N VAL A 254 -9.51 21.63 -6.04
CA VAL A 254 -9.26 20.29 -6.59
C VAL A 254 -10.58 19.54 -6.72
N HIS A 255 -10.82 18.88 -7.84
CA HIS A 255 -11.96 18.00 -8.03
C HIS A 255 -11.71 16.67 -7.29
N VAL A 256 -12.37 16.50 -6.16
CA VAL A 256 -12.18 15.35 -5.28
C VAL A 256 -13.38 14.41 -5.37
N GLU A 257 -13.14 13.17 -5.78
CA GLU A 257 -14.13 12.09 -5.90
C GLU A 257 -13.70 10.90 -5.04
N VAL A 258 -14.64 10.37 -4.26
CA VAL A 258 -14.42 9.23 -3.36
C VAL A 258 -15.49 8.16 -3.58
N ILE A 259 -15.07 6.91 -3.76
CA ILE A 259 -15.96 5.74 -3.79
C ILE A 259 -15.70 4.90 -2.54
N LEU A 260 -16.76 4.55 -1.84
CA LEU A 260 -16.76 3.71 -0.64
C LEU A 260 -17.72 2.51 -0.84
N PRO A 261 -17.61 1.45 -0.02
CA PRO A 261 -18.59 0.37 -0.09
C PRO A 261 -19.96 0.85 0.36
N ALA A 262 -21.01 0.41 -0.34
CA ALA A 262 -22.38 0.63 0.12
C ALA A 262 -22.62 -0.04 1.48
N PRO A 263 -23.47 0.53 2.35
CA PRO A 263 -23.80 -0.07 3.63
C PRO A 263 -24.33 -1.49 3.46
N SER A 264 -23.61 -2.49 3.93
CA SER A 264 -24.04 -3.88 3.94
C SER A 264 -23.86 -4.47 5.34
N GLY A 265 -24.96 -4.74 6.01
CA GLY A 265 -24.95 -5.37 7.34
C GLY A 265 -24.21 -4.54 8.40
N SER A 266 -23.27 -5.14 9.09
CA SER A 266 -22.57 -4.51 10.23
C SER A 266 -21.47 -3.51 9.86
N SER A 267 -21.04 -3.45 8.60
CA SER A 267 -19.93 -2.56 8.17
C SER A 267 -20.39 -1.18 7.71
N GLY A 268 -21.64 -1.01 7.31
CA GLY A 268 -22.15 0.22 6.72
C GLY A 268 -22.23 1.43 7.66
N GLY A 269 -22.11 1.23 8.98
CA GLY A 269 -22.13 2.32 9.96
C GLY A 269 -20.77 2.99 10.19
N SER A 270 -19.66 2.34 9.87
CA SER A 270 -18.31 2.83 10.21
C SER A 270 -17.89 4.05 9.39
N ASN A 271 -18.31 4.18 8.14
CA ASN A 271 -17.92 5.28 7.24
C ASN A 271 -18.82 6.51 7.33
N SER A 272 -20.01 6.41 7.96
CA SER A 272 -21.02 7.48 7.90
C SER A 272 -20.56 8.83 8.44
N GLN A 273 -19.73 8.82 9.48
CA GLN A 273 -19.16 10.06 10.04
C GLN A 273 -18.14 10.68 9.06
N GLY A 274 -17.19 9.92 8.56
CA GLY A 274 -16.20 10.39 7.60
C GLY A 274 -16.86 10.88 6.31
N ILE A 275 -17.84 10.13 5.77
CA ILE A 275 -18.67 10.58 4.63
C ILE A 275 -19.31 11.94 4.91
N GLY A 276 -19.92 12.11 6.09
CA GLY A 276 -20.52 13.39 6.49
C GLY A 276 -19.49 14.53 6.50
N THR A 277 -18.32 14.30 7.08
CA THR A 277 -17.22 15.26 7.17
C THR A 277 -16.76 15.72 5.78
N ILE A 278 -16.38 14.77 4.92
CA ILE A 278 -15.79 15.10 3.61
C ILE A 278 -16.83 15.72 2.65
N LYS A 279 -18.08 15.28 2.69
CA LYS A 279 -19.16 15.89 1.90
C LYS A 279 -19.43 17.34 2.29
N GLN A 280 -19.50 17.64 3.59
CA GLN A 280 -19.63 19.02 4.07
C GLN A 280 -18.47 19.90 3.61
N GLY A 281 -17.30 19.31 3.42
CA GLY A 281 -16.12 19.97 2.90
C GLY A 281 -16.06 20.14 1.37
N GLY A 282 -17.07 19.67 0.62
CA GLY A 282 -17.16 19.82 -0.83
C GLY A 282 -16.64 18.63 -1.64
N VAL A 283 -16.30 17.52 -1.00
CA VAL A 283 -15.90 16.27 -1.67
C VAL A 283 -17.14 15.56 -2.23
N GLN A 284 -17.03 15.06 -3.46
CA GLN A 284 -18.07 14.22 -4.06
C GLN A 284 -17.87 12.78 -3.59
N VAL A 285 -18.94 12.18 -3.06
CA VAL A 285 -18.91 10.81 -2.51
C VAL A 285 -19.97 9.96 -3.16
N ARG A 286 -19.59 8.75 -3.56
CA ARG A 286 -20.48 7.69 -4.03
C ARG A 286 -20.24 6.39 -3.26
N GLU A 287 -21.25 5.53 -3.24
CA GLU A 287 -21.16 4.19 -2.69
C GLU A 287 -21.39 3.15 -3.79
N ASP A 288 -20.51 2.14 -3.85
CA ASP A 288 -20.67 1.02 -4.77
C ASP A 288 -21.45 -0.11 -4.10
N SER A 289 -22.56 -0.51 -4.74
CA SER A 289 -23.41 -1.62 -4.30
C SER A 289 -23.26 -2.88 -5.17
N GLN A 290 -22.50 -2.81 -6.26
CA GLN A 290 -22.27 -3.94 -7.16
C GLN A 290 -21.07 -4.76 -6.76
N LEU A 291 -19.99 -4.09 -6.37
CA LEU A 291 -18.79 -4.71 -5.82
C LEU A 291 -18.61 -4.23 -4.37
N TYR A 292 -18.07 -5.08 -3.52
CA TYR A 292 -17.58 -4.62 -2.22
C TYR A 292 -16.29 -3.85 -2.44
N MET A 293 -16.34 -2.54 -2.21
CA MET A 293 -15.19 -1.68 -2.36
C MET A 293 -14.17 -1.97 -1.25
N HIS A 294 -13.22 -2.85 -1.53
CA HIS A 294 -12.13 -3.21 -0.61
C HIS A 294 -10.80 -2.62 -1.08
N ALA A 295 -10.84 -1.77 -2.08
CA ALA A 295 -9.70 -1.05 -2.61
C ALA A 295 -9.11 -0.07 -1.60
N LYS A 296 -7.83 0.26 -1.75
CA LYS A 296 -7.11 1.34 -1.08
C LYS A 296 -6.21 1.99 -2.13
N ILE A 297 -6.81 2.93 -2.89
CA ILE A 297 -6.09 3.69 -3.91
C ILE A 297 -6.34 5.18 -3.77
N ILE A 298 -5.32 5.97 -4.08
CA ILE A 298 -5.39 7.43 -4.16
C ILE A 298 -4.70 7.84 -5.45
N VAL A 299 -5.42 8.37 -6.42
CA VAL A 299 -4.87 8.85 -7.70
C VAL A 299 -4.86 10.38 -7.72
N VAL A 300 -3.68 10.96 -7.92
CA VAL A 300 -3.46 12.42 -7.90
C VAL A 300 -3.12 12.92 -9.28
N ASP A 301 -3.95 13.81 -9.81
CA ASP A 301 -3.76 14.56 -11.09
C ASP A 301 -3.46 13.65 -12.31
N GLY A 302 -3.69 12.33 -12.19
CA GLY A 302 -3.31 11.33 -13.19
C GLY A 302 -1.80 11.18 -13.39
N VAL A 303 -0.97 11.67 -12.45
CA VAL A 303 0.49 11.63 -12.54
C VAL A 303 1.14 10.76 -11.46
N LYS A 304 0.43 10.50 -10.35
CA LYS A 304 0.86 9.61 -9.27
C LYS A 304 -0.33 8.87 -8.69
N ALA A 305 -0.11 7.67 -8.20
CA ALA A 305 -1.10 6.95 -7.43
C ALA A 305 -0.47 6.17 -6.29
N PHE A 306 -1.17 6.07 -5.18
CA PHE A 306 -0.94 5.11 -4.13
C PHE A 306 -1.81 3.88 -4.38
N VAL A 307 -1.25 2.69 -4.15
CA VAL A 307 -1.94 1.40 -4.08
C VAL A 307 -1.33 0.59 -2.94
N GLY A 308 -2.14 0.08 -2.03
CA GLY A 308 -1.60 -0.68 -0.90
C GLY A 308 -2.67 -1.29 0.01
N SER A 309 -2.25 -1.73 1.17
CA SER A 309 -3.14 -2.35 2.15
C SER A 309 -3.71 -1.35 3.17
N GLU A 310 -3.18 -0.13 3.22
CA GLU A 310 -3.54 0.89 4.19
C GLU A 310 -4.97 1.38 4.01
N ASN A 311 -5.81 1.14 5.01
CA ASN A 311 -7.11 1.76 5.13
C ASN A 311 -6.98 3.23 5.58
N ILE A 312 -7.96 4.05 5.24
CA ILE A 312 -8.07 5.42 5.77
C ILE A 312 -8.66 5.34 7.19
N SER A 313 -7.86 4.81 8.12
CA SER A 313 -8.17 4.72 9.55
C SER A 313 -6.92 4.90 10.39
N SER A 314 -7.06 5.51 11.57
CA SER A 314 -5.92 5.77 12.46
C SER A 314 -5.20 4.49 12.89
N GLN A 315 -5.92 3.38 13.05
CA GLN A 315 -5.32 2.10 13.38
C GLN A 315 -4.43 1.60 12.23
N SER A 316 -4.92 1.66 10.99
CA SER A 316 -4.15 1.24 9.82
C SER A 316 -2.90 2.09 9.62
N LEU A 317 -3.01 3.42 9.76
CA LEU A 317 -1.90 4.33 9.49
C LEU A 317 -0.84 4.38 10.60
N ASP A 318 -1.21 4.07 11.87
CA ASP A 318 -0.34 4.33 13.02
C ASP A 318 0.03 3.08 13.84
N GLN A 319 -0.66 1.94 13.66
CA GLN A 319 -0.53 0.81 14.58
C GLN A 319 -0.38 -0.54 13.91
N ASN A 320 -0.94 -0.72 12.71
CA ASN A 320 -0.84 -1.96 11.95
C ASN A 320 0.50 -2.05 11.20
N ARG A 321 0.88 -3.27 10.80
CA ARG A 321 1.79 -3.49 9.69
C ARG A 321 0.99 -3.48 8.40
N GLU A 322 1.31 -2.51 7.53
CA GLU A 322 0.73 -2.37 6.18
C GLU A 322 1.85 -2.12 5.17
N LEU A 323 1.57 -2.38 3.91
CA LEU A 323 2.47 -2.13 2.80
C LEU A 323 1.73 -1.56 1.60
N GLY A 324 2.20 -0.44 1.11
CA GLY A 324 1.74 0.22 -0.10
C GLY A 324 2.90 0.75 -0.95
N ILE A 325 2.56 1.22 -2.13
CA ILE A 325 3.52 1.81 -3.06
C ILE A 325 2.92 3.02 -3.78
N ILE A 326 3.73 4.05 -3.98
CA ILE A 326 3.41 5.17 -4.87
C ILE A 326 3.99 4.86 -6.25
N VAL A 327 3.14 4.89 -7.26
CA VAL A 327 3.50 4.63 -8.66
C VAL A 327 3.26 5.86 -9.53
N SER A 328 4.04 5.97 -10.61
CA SER A 328 3.90 7.04 -11.63
C SER A 328 3.99 6.50 -13.06
N ASP A 329 3.91 5.17 -13.23
CA ASP A 329 3.85 4.53 -14.55
C ASP A 329 2.54 4.89 -15.26
N ALA A 330 2.64 5.43 -16.46
CA ALA A 330 1.48 5.90 -17.21
C ALA A 330 0.46 4.80 -17.54
N THR A 331 0.92 3.55 -17.76
CA THR A 331 0.04 2.41 -18.04
C THR A 331 -0.76 2.04 -16.81
N VAL A 332 -0.11 2.03 -15.64
CA VAL A 332 -0.75 1.81 -14.33
C VAL A 332 -1.77 2.90 -14.06
N LEU A 333 -1.38 4.18 -14.17
CA LEU A 333 -2.26 5.32 -13.91
C LEU A 333 -3.49 5.32 -14.81
N ASN A 334 -3.32 5.04 -16.10
CA ASN A 334 -4.43 4.95 -17.04
C ASN A 334 -5.42 3.82 -16.66
N ARG A 335 -4.92 2.66 -16.23
CA ARG A 335 -5.77 1.54 -15.79
C ARG A 335 -6.53 1.91 -14.51
N LEU A 336 -5.86 2.50 -13.51
CA LEU A 336 -6.50 2.96 -12.27
C LEU A 336 -7.60 3.97 -12.56
N GLN A 337 -7.32 5.00 -13.35
CA GLN A 337 -8.30 6.03 -13.71
C GLN A 337 -9.48 5.46 -14.49
N SER A 338 -9.23 4.60 -15.49
CA SER A 338 -10.31 4.00 -16.28
C SER A 338 -11.21 3.09 -15.46
N THR A 339 -10.64 2.33 -14.52
CA THR A 339 -11.43 1.50 -13.59
C THR A 339 -12.24 2.38 -12.66
N PHE A 340 -11.62 3.40 -12.03
CA PHE A 340 -12.32 4.36 -11.19
C PHE A 340 -13.53 4.98 -11.90
N GLN A 341 -13.36 5.44 -13.14
CA GLN A 341 -14.46 6.03 -13.90
C GLN A 341 -15.59 5.03 -14.20
N THR A 342 -15.25 3.76 -14.42
CA THR A 342 -16.26 2.70 -14.58
C THR A 342 -17.05 2.51 -13.28
N ASP A 343 -16.36 2.39 -12.15
CA ASP A 343 -16.95 2.18 -10.84
C ASP A 343 -17.75 3.42 -10.39
N TRP A 344 -17.24 4.63 -10.69
CA TRP A 344 -17.96 5.87 -10.46
C TRP A 344 -19.29 5.91 -11.22
N GLY A 345 -19.28 5.45 -12.47
CA GLY A 345 -20.47 5.45 -13.34
C GLY A 345 -21.61 4.55 -12.84
N VAL A 346 -21.29 3.48 -12.10
CA VAL A 346 -22.28 2.52 -11.55
C VAL A 346 -22.60 2.74 -10.08
N SER A 347 -21.74 3.50 -9.37
CA SER A 347 -21.95 3.85 -7.95
C SER A 347 -23.02 4.92 -7.77
N GLN A 348 -23.62 4.98 -6.59
CA GLN A 348 -24.70 5.90 -6.26
C GLN A 348 -24.22 7.04 -5.37
N GLY A 349 -24.68 8.25 -5.65
CA GLY A 349 -24.41 9.41 -4.80
C GLY A 349 -25.10 9.28 -3.44
N VAL A 350 -24.43 9.66 -2.36
CA VAL A 350 -24.86 9.63 -0.98
C VAL A 350 -25.01 11.03 -0.39
#